data_b49e4538b73cd5cf3a269e132923343c
#
_entry.id   b49e4538b73cd5cf3a269e132923343c
#
_cell.length_a   1.000
_cell.length_b   1.000
_cell.length_c   1.000
_cell.angle_alpha   90.00
_cell.angle_beta   90.00
_cell.angle_gamma   90.00
#
_symmetry.space_group_name_H-M   'P 1'
#
loop_
_entity.id
_entity.type
_entity.pdbx_description
1 polymer ?
#
loop_
_entity_poly.entity_id
_entity_poly.type
_entity_poly.pdbx_seq_one_letter_code
_entity_poly.pdbx_strand_id
1 'polypeptide(L)'
;MAAGVHLELLALREGDVIDAESWGPPRAARWEADRTVTLAKGVFRTLSQTESPQGVLAVGRAAFATFAAAAAASKAAGWPLVVLDRIQDPGNVGAIARTAAAAGAPALVVLAGTADPFGAKAIRASAGHVFNLIVAEAEWADLKGLRCLGASTSGSPLEGVDLSVDAVVFGSEAHGLSRPLETVALSMAPGVESLNVAAAAAVLLYEVRRRISP
;
A
#
# COMPACT_ATOMS: atom_id res chain seq x y z
N MET A 1 -9.65 -11.50 4.54
CA MET A 1 -10.84 -10.76 4.03
C MET A 1 -10.37 -9.35 3.73
N ALA A 2 -10.52 -8.88 2.50
CA ALA A 2 -10.23 -7.50 2.16
C ALA A 2 -11.03 -6.57 3.07
N ALA A 3 -10.42 -5.47 3.52
CA ALA A 3 -11.14 -4.44 4.27
C ALA A 3 -12.31 -3.97 3.40
N GLY A 4 -13.53 -4.26 3.83
CA GLY A 4 -14.73 -3.85 3.10
C GLY A 4 -14.78 -2.32 3.05
N VAL A 5 -14.60 -1.75 1.88
CA VAL A 5 -14.85 -0.32 1.68
C VAL A 5 -16.35 -0.15 1.56
N HIS A 6 -16.94 0.59 2.51
CA HIS A 6 -18.32 1.00 2.41
C HIS A 6 -18.41 2.23 1.49
N LEU A 7 -19.17 2.12 0.38
CA LEU A 7 -19.39 3.24 -0.53
C LEU A 7 -20.62 4.04 -0.07
N GLU A 8 -20.41 5.31 0.26
CA GLU A 8 -21.48 6.24 0.61
C GLU A 8 -22.13 6.84 -0.63
N LEU A 9 -21.34 7.10 -1.68
CA LEU A 9 -21.83 7.72 -2.91
C LEU A 9 -21.12 7.12 -4.13
N LEU A 10 -21.90 6.80 -5.13
CA LEU A 10 -21.45 6.51 -6.49
C LEU A 10 -21.97 7.59 -7.42
N ALA A 11 -21.11 8.29 -8.10
CA ALA A 11 -21.48 9.29 -9.08
C ALA A 11 -21.09 8.83 -10.49
N LEU A 12 -22.07 8.81 -11.39
CA LEU A 12 -21.95 8.40 -12.77
C LEU A 12 -22.02 9.62 -13.68
N ARG A 13 -21.20 9.63 -14.74
CA ARG A 13 -21.26 10.70 -15.73
C ARG A 13 -22.44 10.49 -16.67
N GLU A 14 -23.22 11.53 -16.90
CA GLU A 14 -24.35 11.52 -17.82
C GLU A 14 -23.95 11.07 -19.24
N GLY A 15 -24.68 10.09 -19.78
CA GLY A 15 -24.50 9.55 -21.12
C GLY A 15 -23.45 8.44 -21.21
N ASP A 16 -22.78 8.08 -20.13
CA ASP A 16 -21.91 6.89 -20.12
C ASP A 16 -22.74 5.64 -19.80
N VAL A 17 -22.56 4.62 -20.59
CA VAL A 17 -23.03 3.27 -20.26
C VAL A 17 -21.93 2.60 -19.46
N ILE A 18 -22.13 2.47 -18.17
CA ILE A 18 -21.19 1.78 -17.30
C ILE A 18 -21.63 0.33 -17.22
N ASP A 19 -20.94 -0.49 -17.98
CA ASP A 19 -21.06 -1.94 -17.86
C ASP A 19 -20.17 -2.40 -16.70
N ALA A 20 -20.81 -2.70 -15.57
CA ALA A 20 -20.13 -3.19 -14.39
C ALA A 20 -19.38 -4.51 -14.65
N GLU A 21 -19.71 -5.25 -15.71
CA GLU A 21 -19.07 -6.50 -16.10
C GLU A 21 -17.75 -6.27 -16.83
N SER A 22 -17.58 -5.10 -17.48
CA SER A 22 -16.37 -4.76 -18.25
C SER A 22 -15.18 -4.30 -17.38
N TRP A 23 -15.37 -4.09 -16.09
CA TRP A 23 -14.38 -3.44 -15.20
C TRP A 23 -13.49 -4.41 -14.41
N GLY A 24 -13.19 -5.55 -14.95
CA GLY A 24 -12.21 -6.48 -14.41
C GLY A 24 -12.83 -7.70 -13.71
N PRO A 25 -12.00 -8.60 -13.16
CA PRO A 25 -12.47 -9.90 -12.75
C PRO A 25 -13.57 -9.80 -11.72
N PRO A 26 -14.61 -10.59 -11.89
CA PRO A 26 -15.76 -10.59 -11.01
C PRO A 26 -15.39 -11.27 -9.71
N ARG A 27 -14.86 -10.56 -8.77
CA ARG A 27 -15.09 -10.93 -7.39
C ARG A 27 -16.22 -10.06 -6.88
N ALA A 28 -17.43 -10.42 -7.35
CA ALA A 28 -18.74 -10.30 -6.68
C ALA A 28 -18.90 -9.19 -5.61
N ALA A 29 -18.23 -8.08 -5.74
CA ALA A 29 -18.62 -6.87 -5.09
C ALA A 29 -19.53 -6.14 -6.10
N ARG A 30 -20.82 -6.37 -6.03
CA ARG A 30 -21.75 -5.36 -6.50
C ARG A 30 -21.33 -4.09 -5.81
N TRP A 31 -21.12 -3.05 -6.60
CA TRP A 31 -20.82 -1.71 -6.09
C TRP A 31 -22.11 -1.21 -5.42
N GLU A 32 -22.34 -1.62 -4.19
CA GLU A 32 -23.45 -1.15 -3.38
C GLU A 32 -22.99 0.12 -2.69
N ALA A 33 -23.54 1.24 -3.17
CA ALA A 33 -23.38 2.53 -2.53
C ALA A 33 -24.72 2.92 -1.89
N ASP A 34 -24.67 3.64 -0.77
CA ASP A 34 -25.87 4.17 -0.10
C ASP A 34 -26.68 5.05 -1.05
N ARG A 35 -25.98 5.76 -1.93
CA ARG A 35 -26.58 6.67 -2.92
C ARG A 35 -25.85 6.54 -4.25
N THR A 36 -26.63 6.49 -5.34
CA THR A 36 -26.12 6.63 -6.70
C THR A 36 -26.74 7.86 -7.35
N VAL A 37 -25.90 8.67 -7.96
CA VAL A 37 -26.34 9.90 -8.66
C VAL A 37 -25.74 9.95 -10.06
N THR A 38 -26.47 10.57 -11.00
CA THR A 38 -25.96 10.89 -12.33
C THR A 38 -25.62 12.37 -12.37
N LEU A 39 -24.41 12.71 -12.80
CA LEU A 39 -23.91 14.06 -12.88
C LEU A 39 -23.76 14.49 -14.33
N ALA A 40 -24.22 15.71 -14.63
CA ALA A 40 -23.95 16.35 -15.91
C ALA A 40 -22.43 16.40 -16.20
N LYS A 41 -22.03 16.23 -17.45
CA LYS A 41 -20.61 16.13 -17.88
C LYS A 41 -19.72 17.24 -17.32
N GLY A 42 -20.23 18.49 -17.29
CA GLY A 42 -19.47 19.62 -16.75
C GLY A 42 -19.19 19.49 -15.24
N VAL A 43 -20.21 19.12 -14.46
CA VAL A 43 -20.10 18.92 -13.01
C VAL A 43 -19.16 17.74 -12.72
N PHE A 44 -19.34 16.62 -13.43
CA PHE A 44 -18.48 15.45 -13.28
C PHE A 44 -17.01 15.77 -13.50
N ARG A 45 -16.71 16.56 -14.56
CA ARG A 45 -15.35 16.99 -14.88
C ARG A 45 -14.73 17.86 -13.78
N THR A 46 -15.51 18.72 -13.17
CA THR A 46 -15.03 19.59 -12.07
C THR A 46 -14.69 18.78 -10.81
N LEU A 47 -15.44 17.72 -10.54
CA LEU A 47 -15.22 16.86 -9.37
C LEU A 47 -14.13 15.80 -9.61
N SER A 48 -13.84 15.48 -10.86
CA SER A 48 -12.83 14.50 -11.20
C SER A 48 -11.42 15.01 -10.90
N GLN A 49 -10.61 14.18 -10.25
CA GLN A 49 -9.20 14.44 -9.95
C GLN A 49 -8.25 13.90 -11.03
N THR A 50 -8.76 13.45 -12.17
CA THR A 50 -7.98 12.89 -13.28
C THR A 50 -8.26 13.63 -14.57
N GLU A 51 -7.25 13.75 -15.44
CA GLU A 51 -7.39 14.38 -16.74
C GLU A 51 -8.36 13.65 -17.66
N SER A 52 -8.37 12.31 -17.57
CA SER A 52 -9.22 11.42 -18.38
C SER A 52 -10.07 10.51 -17.47
N PRO A 53 -11.15 11.04 -16.88
CA PRO A 53 -11.97 10.28 -15.96
C PRO A 53 -12.79 9.20 -16.71
N GLN A 54 -12.89 8.04 -16.09
CA GLN A 54 -13.57 6.86 -16.66
C GLN A 54 -15.10 6.89 -16.51
N GLY A 55 -15.69 8.02 -16.14
CA GLY A 55 -17.14 8.17 -16.02
C GLY A 55 -17.73 7.74 -14.67
N VAL A 56 -16.89 7.34 -13.72
CA VAL A 56 -17.29 6.94 -12.37
C VAL A 56 -16.47 7.66 -11.33
N LEU A 57 -17.11 8.19 -10.31
CA LEU A 57 -16.49 8.66 -9.07
C LEU A 57 -17.17 7.94 -7.90
N ALA A 58 -16.40 7.55 -6.92
CA ALA A 58 -16.91 6.94 -5.71
C ALA A 58 -16.39 7.68 -4.47
N VAL A 59 -17.24 7.84 -3.48
CA VAL A 59 -16.88 8.29 -2.13
C VAL A 59 -17.17 7.14 -1.19
N GLY A 60 -16.19 6.77 -0.40
CA GLY A 60 -16.33 5.67 0.54
C GLY A 60 -15.57 5.94 1.83
N ARG A 61 -15.89 5.19 2.87
CA ARG A 61 -15.14 5.17 4.12
C ARG A 61 -14.18 3.99 4.11
N ALA A 62 -12.90 4.30 4.28
CA ALA A 62 -11.89 3.32 4.62
C ALA A 62 -11.52 3.53 6.10
N ALA A 63 -11.41 2.46 6.84
CA ALA A 63 -11.00 2.51 8.23
C ALA A 63 -9.68 1.76 8.40
N PHE A 64 -8.79 2.31 9.22
CA PHE A 64 -7.62 1.59 9.66
C PHE A 64 -8.03 0.43 10.57
N ALA A 65 -7.43 -0.71 10.33
CA ALA A 65 -7.50 -1.84 11.27
C ALA A 65 -6.61 -1.56 12.50
N THR A 66 -6.74 -2.36 13.53
CA THR A 66 -5.81 -2.31 14.66
C THR A 66 -4.46 -2.93 14.27
N PHE A 67 -3.38 -2.45 14.89
CA PHE A 67 -2.05 -3.06 14.73
C PHE A 67 -2.08 -4.57 15.06
N ALA A 68 -2.81 -4.96 16.10
CA ALA A 68 -2.94 -6.37 16.48
C ALA A 68 -3.57 -7.23 15.37
N ALA A 69 -4.55 -6.71 14.63
CA ALA A 69 -5.15 -7.41 13.49
C ALA A 69 -4.15 -7.57 12.34
N ALA A 70 -3.38 -6.52 12.02
CA ALA A 70 -2.33 -6.58 11.01
C ALA A 70 -1.22 -7.59 11.38
N ALA A 71 -0.75 -7.54 12.63
CA ALA A 71 0.27 -8.46 13.15
C ALA A 71 -0.22 -9.92 13.15
N ALA A 72 -1.46 -10.17 13.56
CA ALA A 72 -2.04 -11.50 13.55
C ALA A 72 -2.16 -12.07 12.13
N ALA A 73 -2.58 -11.27 11.17
CA ALA A 73 -2.68 -11.69 9.77
C ALA A 73 -1.30 -12.01 9.16
N SER A 74 -0.30 -11.17 9.42
CA SER A 74 1.08 -11.39 8.98
C SER A 74 1.64 -12.67 9.56
N LYS A 75 1.49 -12.88 10.87
CA LYS A 75 1.94 -14.10 11.54
C LYS A 75 1.24 -15.35 10.97
N ALA A 76 -0.06 -15.31 10.78
CA ALA A 76 -0.83 -16.43 10.23
C ALA A 76 -0.42 -16.80 8.80
N ALA A 77 -0.01 -15.82 8.01
CA ALA A 77 0.47 -16.03 6.65
C ALA A 77 1.97 -16.37 6.56
N GLY A 78 2.71 -16.32 7.67
CA GLY A 78 4.17 -16.46 7.66
C GLY A 78 4.88 -15.31 6.95
N TRP A 79 4.26 -14.13 6.90
CA TRP A 79 4.82 -12.94 6.26
C TRP A 79 5.27 -11.90 7.28
N PRO A 80 6.39 -11.19 7.05
CA PRO A 80 6.72 -10.02 7.86
C PRO A 80 5.68 -8.91 7.63
N LEU A 81 5.46 -8.07 8.64
CA LEU A 81 4.73 -6.83 8.49
C LEU A 81 5.46 -5.93 7.48
N VAL A 82 4.74 -5.32 6.56
CA VAL A 82 5.26 -4.26 5.70
C VAL A 82 5.00 -2.94 6.38
N VAL A 83 6.05 -2.24 6.80
CA VAL A 83 5.95 -1.02 7.61
C VAL A 83 6.49 0.18 6.82
N LEU A 84 5.73 1.26 6.77
CA LEU A 84 6.10 2.52 6.15
C LEU A 84 6.42 3.57 7.21
N ASP A 85 7.66 4.04 7.24
CA ASP A 85 8.16 5.02 8.20
C ASP A 85 8.36 6.38 7.52
N ARG A 86 7.38 7.26 7.65
CA ARG A 86 7.41 8.65 7.15
C ARG A 86 7.58 8.76 5.62
N ILE A 87 7.02 7.82 4.85
CA ILE A 87 6.93 7.95 3.40
C ILE A 87 5.92 9.05 3.06
N GLN A 88 6.38 10.21 2.60
CA GLN A 88 5.56 11.39 2.43
C GLN A 88 4.88 11.48 1.05
N ASP A 89 5.43 10.86 0.00
CA ASP A 89 4.74 10.83 -1.30
C ASP A 89 3.66 9.75 -1.33
N PRO A 90 2.37 10.13 -1.48
CA PRO A 90 1.28 9.15 -1.62
C PRO A 90 1.44 8.21 -2.82
N GLY A 91 2.18 8.63 -3.86
CA GLY A 91 2.52 7.78 -5.00
C GLY A 91 3.37 6.60 -4.58
N ASN A 92 4.42 6.83 -3.77
CA ASN A 92 5.27 5.77 -3.23
C ASN A 92 4.51 4.88 -2.25
N VAL A 93 3.69 5.45 -1.36
CA VAL A 93 2.81 4.67 -0.47
C VAL A 93 1.92 3.72 -1.27
N GLY A 94 1.25 4.23 -2.31
CA GLY A 94 0.39 3.41 -3.16
C GLY A 94 1.16 2.34 -3.96
N ALA A 95 2.33 2.68 -4.50
CA ALA A 95 3.17 1.73 -5.24
C ALA A 95 3.69 0.60 -4.34
N ILE A 96 4.08 0.92 -3.10
CA ILE A 96 4.49 -0.08 -2.11
C ILE A 96 3.29 -0.96 -1.73
N ALA A 97 2.12 -0.38 -1.46
CA ALA A 97 0.91 -1.14 -1.16
C ALA A 97 0.54 -2.10 -2.30
N ARG A 98 0.63 -1.65 -3.56
CA ARG A 98 0.42 -2.50 -4.74
C ARG A 98 1.39 -3.66 -4.79
N THR A 99 2.67 -3.39 -4.57
CA THR A 99 3.72 -4.41 -4.58
C THR A 99 3.56 -5.39 -3.43
N ALA A 100 3.26 -4.91 -2.22
CA ALA A 100 3.01 -5.74 -1.05
C ALA A 100 1.85 -6.73 -1.32
N ALA A 101 0.72 -6.22 -1.84
CA ALA A 101 -0.41 -7.06 -2.22
C ALA A 101 -0.03 -8.08 -3.31
N ALA A 102 0.71 -7.66 -4.35
CA ALA A 102 1.16 -8.54 -5.43
C ALA A 102 2.16 -9.61 -4.95
N ALA A 103 3.00 -9.27 -3.99
CA ALA A 103 3.91 -10.21 -3.37
C ALA A 103 3.21 -11.17 -2.40
N GLY A 104 1.96 -10.93 -2.01
CA GLY A 104 1.18 -11.78 -1.11
C GLY A 104 1.26 -11.37 0.36
N ALA A 105 1.80 -10.19 0.68
CA ALA A 105 1.74 -9.65 2.03
C ALA A 105 0.28 -9.40 2.43
N PRO A 106 -0.16 -9.81 3.63
CA PRO A 106 -1.55 -9.64 4.04
C PRO A 106 -1.82 -8.27 4.67
N ALA A 107 -0.78 -7.55 5.11
CA ALA A 107 -0.94 -6.32 5.88
C ALA A 107 0.09 -5.25 5.52
N LEU A 108 -0.31 -4.00 5.72
CA LEU A 108 0.51 -2.79 5.61
C LEU A 108 0.34 -1.96 6.88
N VAL A 109 1.42 -1.55 7.48
CA VAL A 109 1.43 -0.69 8.67
C VAL A 109 2.01 0.66 8.29
N VAL A 110 1.34 1.74 8.65
CA VAL A 110 1.83 3.11 8.44
C VAL A 110 2.14 3.76 9.80
N LEU A 111 3.35 4.27 9.91
CA LEU A 111 3.79 5.04 11.07
C LEU A 111 3.51 6.53 10.88
N ALA A 112 3.47 7.28 11.98
CA ALA A 112 3.23 8.72 11.98
C ALA A 112 4.15 9.45 10.99
N GLY A 113 3.57 10.38 10.23
CA GLY A 113 4.26 11.13 9.16
C GLY A 113 4.28 10.45 7.79
N THR A 114 3.72 9.24 7.67
CA THR A 114 3.47 8.61 6.38
C THR A 114 2.21 9.20 5.74
N ALA A 115 2.22 9.38 4.42
CA ALA A 115 1.04 9.86 3.69
C ALA A 115 -0.11 8.84 3.78
N ASP A 116 -1.35 9.36 3.77
CA ASP A 116 -2.55 8.55 3.87
C ASP A 116 -2.64 7.52 2.73
N PRO A 117 -2.61 6.20 3.05
CA PRO A 117 -2.72 5.13 2.06
C PRO A 117 -4.09 5.07 1.39
N PHE A 118 -5.12 5.66 2.01
CA PHE A 118 -6.47 5.79 1.46
C PHE A 118 -6.71 7.11 0.75
N GLY A 119 -5.71 7.98 0.69
CA GLY A 119 -5.77 9.20 -0.11
C GLY A 119 -5.89 8.89 -1.61
N ALA A 120 -6.60 9.73 -2.36
CA ALA A 120 -6.92 9.49 -3.78
C ALA A 120 -5.69 9.23 -4.67
N LYS A 121 -4.53 9.87 -4.40
CA LYS A 121 -3.28 9.63 -5.13
C LYS A 121 -2.70 8.25 -4.79
N ALA A 122 -2.72 7.83 -3.53
CA ALA A 122 -2.24 6.52 -3.09
C ALA A 122 -3.13 5.38 -3.62
N ILE A 123 -4.46 5.53 -3.55
CA ILE A 123 -5.42 4.56 -4.12
C ILE A 123 -5.13 4.37 -5.60
N ARG A 124 -4.97 5.44 -6.38
CA ARG A 124 -4.66 5.34 -7.83
C ARG A 124 -3.32 4.66 -8.08
N ALA A 125 -2.27 5.04 -7.34
CA ALA A 125 -0.95 4.44 -7.48
C ALA A 125 -0.94 2.95 -7.11
N SER A 126 -1.76 2.57 -6.12
CA SER A 126 -1.96 1.17 -5.76
C SER A 126 -2.82 0.38 -6.76
N ALA A 127 -3.43 1.04 -7.75
CA ALA A 127 -4.47 0.45 -8.61
C ALA A 127 -5.59 -0.21 -7.79
N GLY A 128 -5.94 0.36 -6.62
CA GLY A 128 -6.94 -0.18 -5.70
C GLY A 128 -6.46 -1.34 -4.82
N HIS A 129 -5.24 -1.85 -5.04
CA HIS A 129 -4.74 -3.00 -4.27
C HIS A 129 -4.50 -2.71 -2.79
N VAL A 130 -4.47 -1.44 -2.37
CA VAL A 130 -4.45 -1.08 -0.95
C VAL A 130 -5.64 -1.69 -0.19
N PHE A 131 -6.79 -1.86 -0.83
CA PHE A 131 -7.98 -2.48 -0.24
C PHE A 131 -7.89 -4.02 -0.10
N ASN A 132 -6.86 -4.64 -0.66
CA ASN A 132 -6.58 -6.06 -0.47
C ASN A 132 -5.71 -6.34 0.76
N LEU A 133 -5.23 -5.29 1.42
CA LEU A 133 -4.37 -5.36 2.60
C LEU A 133 -5.16 -5.00 3.86
N ILE A 134 -4.77 -5.57 4.98
CA ILE A 134 -5.15 -5.06 6.30
C ILE A 134 -4.22 -3.88 6.59
N VAL A 135 -4.75 -2.66 6.45
CA VAL A 135 -3.98 -1.44 6.66
C VAL A 135 -4.19 -0.95 8.09
N ALA A 136 -3.12 -0.78 8.84
CA ALA A 136 -3.16 -0.30 10.23
C ALA A 136 -2.26 0.91 10.43
N GLU A 137 -2.71 1.85 11.27
CA GLU A 137 -1.82 2.86 11.86
C GLU A 137 -1.15 2.30 13.10
N ALA A 138 0.10 2.67 13.34
CA ALA A 138 0.84 2.27 14.51
C ALA A 138 1.89 3.30 14.90
N GLU A 139 2.36 3.16 16.12
CA GLU A 139 3.53 3.86 16.64
C GLU A 139 4.70 2.91 16.77
N TRP A 140 5.92 3.43 16.84
CA TRP A 140 7.10 2.59 17.10
C TRP A 140 7.02 1.77 18.39
N ALA A 141 6.22 2.21 19.33
CA ALA A 141 5.98 1.48 20.58
C ALA A 141 5.29 0.14 20.35
N ASP A 142 4.41 0.06 19.34
CA ASP A 142 3.68 -1.16 18.99
C ASP A 142 4.60 -2.22 18.38
N LEU A 143 5.70 -1.80 17.75
CA LEU A 143 6.71 -2.70 17.16
C LEU A 143 7.77 -3.15 18.18
N LYS A 144 7.64 -2.76 19.46
CA LYS A 144 8.60 -3.13 20.50
C LYS A 144 8.66 -4.65 20.68
N GLY A 145 9.86 -5.20 20.59
CA GLY A 145 10.09 -6.64 20.74
C GLY A 145 9.99 -7.42 19.43
N LEU A 146 9.60 -6.78 18.34
CA LEU A 146 9.65 -7.36 17.01
C LEU A 146 11.05 -7.21 16.41
N ARG A 147 11.51 -8.22 15.71
CA ARG A 147 12.72 -8.13 14.87
C ARG A 147 12.36 -7.37 13.60
N CYS A 148 12.78 -6.11 13.52
CA CYS A 148 12.53 -5.22 12.39
C CYS A 148 13.80 -5.10 11.53
N LEU A 149 13.65 -5.28 10.22
CA LEU A 149 14.71 -5.08 9.22
C LEU A 149 14.37 -3.87 8.37
N GLY A 150 15.21 -2.85 8.38
CA GLY A 150 15.02 -1.63 7.61
C GLY A 150 15.69 -1.68 6.24
N ALA A 151 15.05 -1.15 5.21
CA ALA A 151 15.69 -0.91 3.92
C ALA A 151 16.56 0.36 3.99
N SER A 152 17.83 0.25 3.63
CA SER A 152 18.79 1.38 3.66
C SER A 152 19.88 1.17 2.62
N THR A 153 20.44 2.25 2.10
CA THR A 153 21.59 2.19 1.17
C THR A 153 22.90 1.77 1.86
N SER A 154 22.97 1.88 3.17
CA SER A 154 24.15 1.55 3.98
C SER A 154 24.00 0.27 4.80
N GLY A 155 23.01 -0.57 4.50
CA GLY A 155 22.77 -1.84 5.17
C GLY A 155 23.72 -2.96 4.73
N SER A 156 23.53 -4.13 5.35
CA SER A 156 24.20 -5.37 4.89
C SER A 156 23.67 -5.80 3.52
N PRO A 157 24.52 -6.35 2.62
CA PRO A 157 24.05 -6.84 1.33
C PRO A 157 22.92 -7.86 1.46
N LEU A 158 21.86 -7.72 0.62
CA LEU A 158 20.67 -8.55 0.67
C LEU A 158 20.93 -10.06 0.59
N GLU A 159 21.96 -10.45 -0.13
CA GLU A 159 22.34 -11.84 -0.35
C GLU A 159 22.68 -12.58 0.94
N GLY A 160 23.27 -11.87 1.93
CA GLY A 160 23.71 -12.44 3.21
C GLY A 160 22.76 -12.18 4.38
N VAL A 161 21.67 -11.44 4.19
CA VAL A 161 20.76 -11.08 5.28
C VAL A 161 19.70 -12.17 5.49
N ASP A 162 19.47 -12.52 6.76
CA ASP A 162 18.33 -13.36 7.15
C ASP A 162 17.03 -12.53 7.11
N LEU A 163 16.14 -12.89 6.20
CA LEU A 163 14.82 -12.26 6.04
C LEU A 163 13.72 -12.90 6.92
N SER A 164 14.07 -13.82 7.83
CA SER A 164 13.14 -14.37 8.82
C SER A 164 12.92 -13.34 9.93
N VAL A 165 12.27 -12.26 9.60
CA VAL A 165 12.00 -11.09 10.47
C VAL A 165 10.50 -10.92 10.69
N ASP A 166 10.13 -10.20 11.76
CA ASP A 166 8.73 -9.89 12.06
C ASP A 166 8.21 -8.71 11.22
N ALA A 167 9.10 -7.80 10.82
CA ALA A 167 8.73 -6.62 10.03
C ALA A 167 9.86 -6.20 9.08
N VAL A 168 9.47 -5.73 7.89
CA VAL A 168 10.34 -5.03 6.94
C VAL A 168 9.90 -3.57 6.90
N VAL A 169 10.82 -2.64 7.14
CA VAL A 169 10.56 -1.21 7.30
C VAL A 169 11.16 -0.42 6.15
N PHE A 170 10.34 0.38 5.50
CA PHE A 170 10.75 1.32 4.44
C PHE A 170 10.69 2.74 4.98
N GLY A 171 11.82 3.43 4.97
CA GLY A 171 11.96 4.79 5.46
C GLY A 171 11.73 5.86 4.40
N SER A 172 11.62 7.11 4.84
CA SER A 172 11.51 8.31 4.00
C SER A 172 12.70 8.43 3.03
N GLU A 173 12.44 8.87 1.80
CA GLU A 173 13.46 9.09 0.77
C GLU A 173 14.48 10.14 1.19
N ALA A 174 14.05 11.17 1.90
CA ALA A 174 14.91 12.29 2.31
C ALA A 174 15.72 12.01 3.58
N HIS A 175 15.16 11.24 4.52
CA HIS A 175 15.72 11.10 5.86
C HIS A 175 16.00 9.64 6.26
N GLY A 176 15.65 8.68 5.40
CA GLY A 176 15.75 7.26 5.74
C GLY A 176 14.82 6.84 6.88
N LEU A 177 15.27 5.88 7.66
CA LEU A 177 14.55 5.37 8.83
C LEU A 177 14.59 6.37 9.99
N SER A 178 13.47 6.50 10.72
CA SER A 178 13.38 7.41 11.87
C SER A 178 14.05 6.88 13.13
N ARG A 179 14.42 5.61 13.14
CA ARG A 179 15.11 4.94 14.25
C ARG A 179 16.21 4.01 13.72
N PRO A 180 17.28 3.79 14.51
CA PRO A 180 18.29 2.79 14.16
C PRO A 180 17.69 1.38 14.19
N LEU A 181 17.93 0.62 13.14
CA LEU A 181 17.50 -0.78 12.97
C LEU A 181 18.67 -1.59 12.37
N GLU A 182 18.58 -2.92 12.43
CA GLU A 182 19.28 -3.77 11.50
C GLU A 182 18.83 -3.40 10.07
N THR A 183 19.76 -3.23 9.14
CA THR A 183 19.41 -2.75 7.80
C THR A 183 19.94 -3.66 6.70
N VAL A 184 19.18 -3.72 5.60
CA VAL A 184 19.52 -4.41 4.37
C VAL A 184 19.69 -3.40 3.23
N ALA A 185 20.71 -3.61 2.42
CA ALA A 185 21.00 -2.82 1.22
C ALA A 185 20.83 -3.65 -0.05
N LEU A 186 20.33 -3.02 -1.10
CA LEU A 186 20.41 -3.53 -2.45
C LEU A 186 21.74 -3.08 -3.06
N SER A 187 22.48 -4.02 -3.66
CA SER A 187 23.74 -3.71 -4.34
C SER A 187 23.48 -2.81 -5.53
N MET A 188 24.21 -1.69 -5.63
CA MET A 188 24.10 -0.70 -6.70
C MET A 188 25.32 -0.77 -7.63
N ALA A 189 25.09 -0.42 -8.90
CA ALA A 189 26.18 -0.21 -9.83
C ALA A 189 27.02 1.02 -9.43
N PRO A 190 28.33 1.08 -9.75
CA PRO A 190 29.15 2.25 -9.48
C PRO A 190 28.52 3.54 -10.02
N GLY A 191 28.47 4.58 -9.18
CA GLY A 191 27.91 5.89 -9.52
C GLY A 191 26.38 6.01 -9.32
N VAL A 192 25.69 4.96 -8.86
CA VAL A 192 24.29 4.99 -8.48
C VAL A 192 24.19 4.96 -6.95
N GLU A 193 23.63 6.01 -6.35
CA GLU A 193 23.58 6.14 -4.89
C GLU A 193 22.38 5.45 -4.26
N SER A 194 21.22 5.45 -4.94
CA SER A 194 19.98 4.89 -4.39
C SER A 194 18.95 4.55 -5.48
N LEU A 195 17.94 3.78 -5.09
CA LEU A 195 16.70 3.57 -5.84
C LEU A 195 15.56 4.37 -5.19
N ASN A 196 14.54 4.67 -5.99
CA ASN A 196 13.25 5.09 -5.45
C ASN A 196 12.75 4.05 -4.43
N VAL A 197 12.18 4.51 -3.31
CA VAL A 197 11.77 3.62 -2.20
C VAL A 197 10.77 2.55 -2.62
N ALA A 198 9.85 2.85 -3.54
CA ALA A 198 8.90 1.84 -4.04
C ALA A 198 9.59 0.80 -4.93
N ALA A 199 10.62 1.19 -5.69
CA ALA A 199 11.43 0.24 -6.46
C ALA A 199 12.25 -0.66 -5.53
N ALA A 200 12.88 -0.10 -4.51
CA ALA A 200 13.60 -0.88 -3.49
C ALA A 200 12.66 -1.84 -2.75
N ALA A 201 11.46 -1.37 -2.40
CA ALA A 201 10.42 -2.20 -1.78
C ALA A 201 10.00 -3.37 -2.69
N ALA A 202 9.89 -3.14 -4.00
CA ALA A 202 9.53 -4.20 -4.94
C ALA A 202 10.58 -5.32 -4.94
N VAL A 203 11.85 -4.98 -5.00
CA VAL A 203 12.92 -5.97 -4.98
C VAL A 203 12.92 -6.74 -3.66
N LEU A 204 12.87 -6.03 -2.52
CA LEU A 204 12.95 -6.66 -1.21
C LEU A 204 11.73 -7.54 -0.89
N LEU A 205 10.52 -7.08 -1.20
CA LEU A 205 9.29 -7.85 -0.94
C LEU A 205 9.20 -9.11 -1.82
N TYR A 206 9.67 -9.07 -3.06
CA TYR A 206 9.74 -10.26 -3.90
C TYR A 206 10.83 -11.23 -3.45
N GLU A 207 11.94 -10.72 -2.91
CA GLU A 207 12.95 -11.59 -2.29
C GLU A 207 12.44 -12.24 -0.99
N VAL A 208 11.70 -11.50 -0.16
CA VAL A 208 10.97 -12.07 0.98
C VAL A 208 10.05 -13.19 0.51
N ARG A 209 9.19 -12.92 -0.50
CA ARG A 209 8.30 -13.94 -1.07
C ARG A 209 9.05 -15.18 -1.52
N ARG A 210 10.15 -15.00 -2.25
CA ARG A 210 10.97 -16.10 -2.77
C ARG A 210 11.51 -17.00 -1.65
N ARG A 211 11.85 -16.41 -0.48
CA ARG A 211 12.43 -17.16 0.65
C ARG A 211 11.39 -17.80 1.55
N ILE A 212 10.17 -17.25 1.65
CA ILE A 212 9.10 -17.82 2.48
C ILE A 212 8.19 -18.79 1.72
N SER A 213 8.17 -18.70 0.37
CA SER A 213 7.43 -19.65 -0.49
C SER A 213 8.43 -20.60 -1.11
N PRO A 214 8.52 -21.86 -0.66
CA PRO A 214 9.40 -22.86 -1.26
C PRO A 214 9.03 -23.20 -2.69
#